data_12cdba307d5701feaedf33d5c4452935
#
_entry.id   12cdba307d5701feaedf33d5c4452935
#
_cell.length_a   1.000
_cell.length_b   1.000
_cell.length_c   1.000
_cell.angle_alpha   90.00
_cell.angle_beta   90.00
_cell.angle_gamma   90.00
#
_symmetry.space_group_name_H-M   'P 1'
#
loop_
_entity.id
_entity.type
_entity.pdbx_description
1 polymer ?
#
loop_
_entity_poly.entity_id
_entity_poly.type
_entity_poly.pdbx_seq_one_letter_code
_entity_poly.pdbx_strand_id
1 'polypeptide(L)'
;MNKFLRYSLSLVLAFVASVTFAQEVTFDFAGNNWKLPDSKAQGITNATDFTNGTYTITVSAPEKAYYLASNNAIIYGKKDAYINLPKFDFDVERIDIISPAGGSGKTTRNIFVGNKAVSTQTTGAKGTHQYEIAADNQAANTVYTIKVTNANNDQIQKILIWKKGSAKPIETKKVDNIAAFKAIGVGNKAILTLKNAQVQYVGTGDIYIVDETGGIDIYQSSLSYKAGQILNGTIEASYDEFKKLPELVNIAASDIKVTDGIVKPFEMTVEEAAKQENACKLVTIKDVTLVKAVEGEYTNYYTDAEKTMQIFDKFKLGYKPNTETAMDYTGIIIPFNTKIELAPTIAPTTSTTGITNITTDEAAKNAP
;
A
#
# COMPACT_ATOMS: atom_id res chain seq x y z
N MET A 1 -14.21 -76.28 -18.22
CA MET A 1 -12.80 -75.82 -18.29
C MET A 1 -12.75 -74.30 -18.20
N ASN A 2 -12.73 -73.74 -16.99
CA ASN A 2 -12.84 -72.32 -16.76
C ASN A 2 -11.46 -71.76 -16.41
N LYS A 3 -10.98 -70.88 -17.25
CA LYS A 3 -9.73 -70.13 -17.00
C LYS A 3 -10.05 -68.90 -16.14
N PHE A 4 -9.63 -68.94 -14.91
CA PHE A 4 -9.62 -67.75 -14.03
C PHE A 4 -8.47 -66.83 -14.42
N LEU A 5 -8.81 -65.68 -14.98
CA LEU A 5 -7.87 -64.58 -15.25
C LEU A 5 -7.65 -63.82 -13.97
N ARG A 6 -6.47 -63.96 -13.37
CA ARG A 6 -6.03 -63.16 -12.21
C ARG A 6 -5.56 -61.80 -12.69
N TYR A 7 -6.35 -60.78 -12.44
CA TYR A 7 -5.90 -59.40 -12.54
C TYR A 7 -5.17 -59.06 -11.21
N SER A 8 -3.87 -58.95 -11.24
CA SER A 8 -3.09 -58.34 -10.20
C SER A 8 -3.21 -56.81 -10.34
N LEU A 9 -4.06 -56.23 -9.50
CA LEU A 9 -4.15 -54.79 -9.35
C LEU A 9 -2.93 -54.31 -8.54
N SER A 10 -1.90 -53.85 -9.25
CA SER A 10 -0.78 -53.16 -8.62
C SER A 10 -1.24 -51.78 -8.22
N LEU A 11 -1.61 -51.62 -6.94
CA LEU A 11 -1.87 -50.34 -6.33
C LEU A 11 -0.53 -49.62 -6.15
N VAL A 12 -0.14 -48.80 -7.09
CA VAL A 12 0.95 -47.84 -6.93
C VAL A 12 0.46 -46.79 -5.97
N LEU A 13 0.76 -46.92 -4.70
CA LEU A 13 0.62 -45.84 -3.72
C LEU A 13 1.69 -44.79 -4.06
N ALA A 14 1.32 -43.80 -4.83
CA ALA A 14 2.11 -42.57 -4.95
C ALA A 14 2.06 -41.85 -3.59
N PHE A 15 3.07 -42.09 -2.75
CA PHE A 15 3.34 -41.21 -1.62
C PHE A 15 3.71 -39.84 -2.20
N VAL A 16 2.73 -38.97 -2.35
CA VAL A 16 2.98 -37.54 -2.44
C VAL A 16 3.42 -37.14 -1.04
N ALA A 17 4.73 -37.17 -0.80
CA ALA A 17 5.30 -36.50 0.34
C ALA A 17 4.93 -35.01 0.19
N SER A 18 3.90 -34.58 0.90
CA SER A 18 3.64 -33.17 1.11
C SER A 18 4.82 -32.62 1.89
N VAL A 19 5.80 -32.07 1.18
CA VAL A 19 6.89 -31.32 1.80
C VAL A 19 6.22 -30.11 2.45
N THR A 20 5.95 -30.19 3.74
CA THR A 20 5.54 -29.02 4.51
C THR A 20 6.76 -28.12 4.62
N PHE A 21 6.82 -27.12 3.78
CA PHE A 21 7.78 -26.04 3.93
C PHE A 21 7.40 -25.27 5.20
N ALA A 22 8.12 -25.43 6.26
CA ALA A 22 7.94 -24.68 7.49
C ALA A 22 9.16 -23.78 7.68
N GLN A 23 8.93 -22.52 8.05
CA GLN A 23 10.00 -21.69 8.60
C GLN A 23 10.52 -22.38 9.86
N GLU A 24 11.82 -22.31 10.10
CA GLU A 24 12.41 -22.95 11.27
C GLU A 24 12.27 -22.10 12.53
N VAL A 25 12.49 -20.78 12.42
CA VAL A 25 12.51 -19.88 13.59
C VAL A 25 11.78 -18.57 13.29
N THR A 26 10.96 -18.13 14.26
CA THR A 26 10.30 -16.81 14.24
C THR A 26 10.73 -15.98 15.43
N PHE A 27 11.22 -14.78 15.20
CA PHE A 27 11.38 -13.73 16.21
C PHE A 27 10.22 -12.76 16.06
N ASP A 28 9.27 -12.81 17.01
CA ASP A 28 8.13 -11.91 17.10
C ASP A 28 8.37 -10.94 18.25
N PHE A 29 8.23 -9.64 17.98
CA PHE A 29 8.39 -8.59 18.98
C PHE A 29 7.08 -8.23 19.67
N ALA A 30 5.94 -8.79 19.23
CA ALA A 30 4.65 -8.59 19.88
C ALA A 30 4.66 -9.09 21.33
N GLY A 31 3.98 -8.34 22.20
CA GLY A 31 3.88 -8.71 23.62
C GLY A 31 5.17 -8.52 24.42
N ASN A 32 6.22 -7.96 23.83
CA ASN A 32 7.53 -7.69 24.47
C ASN A 32 8.16 -8.91 25.17
N ASN A 33 8.02 -10.11 24.60
CA ASN A 33 8.61 -11.33 25.15
C ASN A 33 10.15 -11.27 25.21
N TRP A 34 10.76 -10.34 24.47
CA TRP A 34 12.19 -10.06 24.45
C TRP A 34 12.64 -9.13 25.56
N LYS A 35 11.72 -8.54 26.34
CA LYS A 35 12.00 -7.55 27.41
C LYS A 35 12.81 -6.34 26.90
N LEU A 36 12.54 -5.92 25.69
CA LEU A 36 13.09 -4.67 25.13
C LEU A 36 12.59 -3.46 25.94
N PRO A 37 13.33 -2.33 25.97
CA PRO A 37 12.78 -1.08 26.47
C PRO A 37 11.43 -0.79 25.80
N ASP A 38 10.39 -0.49 26.56
CA ASP A 38 9.01 -0.37 26.06
C ASP A 38 8.61 1.07 25.71
N SER A 39 9.52 2.01 25.89
CA SER A 39 9.30 3.41 25.57
C SER A 39 10.58 4.10 25.11
N LYS A 40 10.43 5.20 24.37
CA LYS A 40 11.56 6.05 23.96
C LYS A 40 12.36 6.59 25.16
N ALA A 41 11.71 6.84 26.29
CA ALA A 41 12.37 7.35 27.50
C ALA A 41 13.31 6.33 28.13
N GLN A 42 13.04 5.05 27.97
CA GLN A 42 13.86 3.93 28.44
C GLN A 42 14.83 3.41 27.37
N GLY A 43 14.79 3.97 26.17
CA GLY A 43 15.56 3.51 25.03
C GLY A 43 17.07 3.47 25.30
N ILE A 44 17.73 2.48 24.73
CA ILE A 44 19.16 2.19 24.90
C ILE A 44 19.88 2.43 23.56
N THR A 45 21.14 2.87 23.60
CA THR A 45 21.97 3.04 22.40
C THR A 45 23.04 1.97 22.28
N ASN A 46 23.56 1.48 23.40
CA ASN A 46 24.64 0.51 23.44
C ASN A 46 24.18 -0.88 22.96
N ALA A 47 25.13 -1.68 22.50
CA ALA A 47 24.90 -3.09 22.20
C ALA A 47 24.44 -3.83 23.47
N THR A 48 23.26 -4.42 23.41
CA THR A 48 22.65 -5.11 24.54
C THR A 48 22.00 -6.42 24.06
N ASP A 49 22.18 -7.45 24.84
CA ASP A 49 21.62 -8.78 24.58
C ASP A 49 20.22 -8.90 25.17
N PHE A 50 19.30 -9.46 24.35
CA PHE A 50 17.92 -9.77 24.74
C PHE A 50 17.64 -11.23 24.43
N THR A 51 17.13 -11.95 25.44
CA THR A 51 16.89 -13.39 25.34
C THR A 51 15.40 -13.69 25.41
N ASN A 52 14.92 -14.51 24.47
CA ASN A 52 13.59 -15.10 24.50
C ASN A 52 13.70 -16.61 24.20
N GLY A 53 13.34 -17.44 25.19
CA GLY A 53 13.56 -18.89 25.12
C GLY A 53 15.06 -19.22 25.01
N THR A 54 15.42 -19.97 23.99
CA THR A 54 16.81 -20.40 23.71
C THR A 54 17.60 -19.41 22.85
N TYR A 55 16.96 -18.38 22.33
CA TYR A 55 17.57 -17.44 21.39
C TYR A 55 17.94 -16.12 22.06
N THR A 56 19.12 -15.62 21.73
CA THR A 56 19.58 -14.29 22.13
C THR A 56 19.89 -13.47 20.91
N ILE A 57 19.31 -12.27 20.83
CA ILE A 57 19.66 -11.24 19.83
C ILE A 57 20.46 -10.15 20.53
N THR A 58 21.40 -9.52 19.79
CA THR A 58 22.08 -8.30 20.26
C THR A 58 21.56 -7.12 19.44
N VAL A 59 21.05 -6.08 20.10
CA VAL A 59 20.59 -4.86 19.43
C VAL A 59 21.52 -3.71 19.77
N SER A 60 21.89 -2.91 18.75
CA SER A 60 22.71 -1.69 18.93
C SER A 60 22.23 -0.60 17.98
N ALA A 61 22.15 0.63 18.49
CA ALA A 61 21.81 1.81 17.70
C ALA A 61 22.58 3.02 18.23
N PRO A 62 23.86 3.20 17.84
CA PRO A 62 24.77 4.15 18.44
C PRO A 62 24.32 5.62 18.37
N GLU A 63 23.60 5.99 17.31
CA GLU A 63 23.17 7.37 17.09
C GLU A 63 21.76 7.67 17.63
N LYS A 64 20.95 6.64 17.90
CA LYS A 64 19.57 6.82 18.38
C LYS A 64 19.09 5.62 19.17
N ALA A 65 18.60 5.87 20.38
CA ALA A 65 18.09 4.84 21.25
C ALA A 65 17.02 3.97 20.57
N TYR A 66 17.15 2.65 20.74
CA TYR A 66 16.18 1.66 20.28
C TYR A 66 15.21 1.30 21.42
N TYR A 67 13.99 0.97 21.05
CA TYR A 67 12.91 0.58 21.96
C TYR A 67 11.78 -0.12 21.19
N LEU A 68 10.91 -0.82 21.93
CA LEU A 68 9.68 -1.37 21.38
C LEU A 68 8.60 -0.28 21.30
N ALA A 69 8.04 -0.06 20.11
CA ALA A 69 6.95 0.90 19.91
C ALA A 69 5.57 0.29 20.18
N SER A 70 4.55 1.13 20.33
CA SER A 70 3.17 0.73 20.58
C SER A 70 2.55 -0.15 19.47
N ASN A 71 3.14 -0.15 18.27
CA ASN A 71 2.75 -1.04 17.17
C ASN A 71 3.45 -2.41 17.20
N ASN A 72 4.03 -2.80 18.33
CA ASN A 72 4.80 -4.04 18.53
C ASN A 72 6.00 -4.20 17.60
N ALA A 73 6.62 -3.10 17.17
CA ALA A 73 7.82 -3.13 16.38
C ALA A 73 9.00 -2.56 17.17
N ILE A 74 10.16 -3.19 17.06
CA ILE A 74 11.40 -2.57 17.51
C ILE A 74 11.75 -1.42 16.58
N ILE A 75 11.93 -0.21 17.15
CA ILE A 75 12.48 0.94 16.45
C ILE A 75 13.96 1.02 16.78
N TYR A 76 14.80 1.06 15.78
CA TYR A 76 16.25 1.23 15.92
C TYR A 76 16.78 2.03 14.72
N GLY A 77 17.94 2.54 14.78
CA GLY A 77 18.57 3.34 13.71
C GLY A 77 19.64 4.23 14.34
N LYS A 78 20.39 4.91 13.60
CA LYS A 78 20.41 5.27 12.21
C LYS A 78 21.40 4.37 11.47
N LYS A 79 22.25 4.94 10.55
CA LYS A 79 23.29 4.18 9.86
C LYS A 79 24.11 3.39 10.88
N ASP A 80 24.46 2.17 10.52
CA ASP A 80 25.20 1.22 11.35
C ASP A 80 24.47 0.70 12.60
N ALA A 81 23.21 1.10 12.85
CA ALA A 81 22.37 0.39 13.81
C ALA A 81 22.11 -1.03 13.32
N TYR A 82 22.12 -2.00 14.25
CA TYR A 82 22.03 -3.41 13.87
C TYR A 82 21.28 -4.27 14.88
N ILE A 83 20.84 -5.43 14.39
CA ILE A 83 20.38 -6.57 15.17
C ILE A 83 21.22 -7.77 14.76
N ASN A 84 22.05 -8.32 15.66
CA ASN A 84 22.68 -9.61 15.46
C ASN A 84 21.71 -10.71 15.82
N LEU A 85 21.57 -11.67 14.91
CA LEU A 85 20.81 -12.89 15.14
C LEU A 85 21.68 -13.94 15.81
N PRO A 86 21.09 -14.88 16.57
CA PRO A 86 21.82 -16.01 17.13
C PRO A 86 22.41 -16.90 16.03
N LYS A 87 23.33 -17.77 16.42
CA LYS A 87 23.77 -18.87 15.55
C LYS A 87 22.66 -19.93 15.46
N PHE A 88 22.42 -20.41 14.25
CA PHE A 88 21.52 -21.53 13.99
C PHE A 88 22.34 -22.79 13.70
N ASP A 89 21.87 -23.94 14.14
CA ASP A 89 22.48 -25.25 13.91
C ASP A 89 22.16 -25.83 12.53
N PHE A 90 21.55 -25.02 11.68
CA PHE A 90 21.19 -25.36 10.30
C PHE A 90 21.64 -24.27 9.32
N ASP A 91 21.75 -24.63 8.04
CA ASP A 91 22.03 -23.68 6.95
C ASP A 91 20.85 -22.76 6.72
N VAL A 92 21.08 -21.44 6.67
CA VAL A 92 20.04 -20.42 6.44
C VAL A 92 20.03 -20.00 4.98
N GLU A 93 18.90 -20.26 4.31
CA GLU A 93 18.68 -19.89 2.92
C GLU A 93 18.14 -18.46 2.76
N ARG A 94 17.20 -18.07 3.64
CA ARG A 94 16.52 -16.80 3.54
C ARG A 94 16.13 -16.25 4.92
N ILE A 95 16.13 -14.92 5.03
CA ILE A 95 15.62 -14.18 6.17
C ILE A 95 14.52 -13.24 5.68
N ASP A 96 13.31 -13.37 6.23
CA ASP A 96 12.21 -12.46 5.93
C ASP A 96 12.02 -11.49 7.08
N ILE A 97 11.81 -10.21 6.79
CA ILE A 97 11.60 -9.17 7.78
C ILE A 97 10.26 -8.49 7.51
N ILE A 98 9.39 -8.52 8.52
CA ILE A 98 8.08 -7.86 8.47
C ILE A 98 8.21 -6.48 9.11
N SER A 99 7.96 -5.45 8.31
CA SER A 99 7.93 -4.04 8.72
C SER A 99 6.49 -3.57 8.87
N PRO A 100 6.14 -2.87 9.98
CA PRO A 100 4.78 -2.38 10.21
C PRO A 100 4.46 -1.15 9.38
N ALA A 101 3.18 -0.74 9.39
CA ALA A 101 2.75 0.56 8.88
C ALA A 101 3.47 1.71 9.61
N GLY A 102 3.88 2.74 8.87
CA GLY A 102 4.57 3.90 9.43
C GLY A 102 6.07 3.72 9.62
N GLY A 103 6.63 2.54 9.24
CA GLY A 103 8.08 2.40 9.04
C GLY A 103 8.53 3.41 7.99
N SER A 104 9.70 4.00 8.16
CA SER A 104 10.22 4.92 7.16
C SER A 104 10.55 4.15 5.87
N GLY A 105 9.74 4.29 4.83
CA GLY A 105 10.06 3.75 3.49
C GLY A 105 11.37 4.27 2.92
N LYS A 106 11.96 5.28 3.56
CA LYS A 106 13.30 5.83 3.23
C LYS A 106 14.45 5.09 3.92
N THR A 107 14.19 4.21 4.88
CA THR A 107 15.23 3.40 5.51
C THR A 107 15.69 2.34 4.52
N THR A 108 17.01 2.15 4.43
CA THR A 108 17.61 1.02 3.72
C THR A 108 18.31 0.10 4.71
N ARG A 109 18.20 -1.20 4.49
CA ARG A 109 18.83 -2.23 5.32
C ARG A 109 19.30 -3.40 4.48
N ASN A 110 20.24 -4.17 5.01
CA ASN A 110 20.74 -5.38 4.37
C ASN A 110 21.15 -6.41 5.44
N ILE A 111 21.36 -7.66 5.02
CA ILE A 111 21.92 -8.72 5.87
C ILE A 111 23.43 -8.79 5.62
N PHE A 112 24.17 -8.88 6.72
CA PHE A 112 25.61 -8.98 6.73
C PHE A 112 26.09 -10.24 7.45
N VAL A 113 27.27 -10.73 7.04
CA VAL A 113 28.12 -11.65 7.79
C VAL A 113 29.45 -10.93 8.00
N GLY A 114 29.76 -10.59 9.24
CA GLY A 114 30.83 -9.63 9.54
C GLY A 114 30.58 -8.30 8.84
N ASN A 115 31.49 -7.88 7.98
CA ASN A 115 31.39 -6.62 7.22
C ASN A 115 30.90 -6.83 5.77
N LYS A 116 30.62 -8.06 5.36
CA LYS A 116 30.20 -8.38 4.00
C LYS A 116 28.69 -8.44 3.92
N ALA A 117 28.07 -7.67 3.01
CA ALA A 117 26.68 -7.83 2.65
C ALA A 117 26.47 -9.17 1.94
N VAL A 118 25.50 -9.96 2.40
CA VAL A 118 25.22 -11.32 1.91
C VAL A 118 23.85 -11.50 1.31
N SER A 119 23.11 -10.40 1.14
CA SER A 119 21.81 -10.36 0.49
C SER A 119 21.66 -9.09 -0.35
N THR A 120 20.54 -8.96 -1.07
CA THR A 120 20.16 -7.71 -1.75
C THR A 120 19.62 -6.71 -0.71
N GLN A 121 20.02 -5.44 -0.83
CA GLN A 121 19.50 -4.36 0.00
C GLN A 121 18.01 -4.12 -0.29
N THR A 122 17.23 -3.90 0.77
CA THR A 122 15.81 -3.51 0.66
C THR A 122 15.53 -2.23 1.44
N THR A 123 14.31 -1.72 1.30
CA THR A 123 13.80 -0.61 2.11
C THR A 123 13.11 -1.11 3.37
N GLY A 124 12.89 -0.22 4.37
CA GLY A 124 12.07 -0.48 5.54
C GLY A 124 10.58 -0.14 5.34
N ALA A 125 10.11 -0.11 4.10
CA ALA A 125 8.70 0.12 3.79
C ALA A 125 7.80 -0.93 4.48
N LYS A 126 6.52 -0.60 4.65
CA LYS A 126 5.54 -1.55 5.17
C LYS A 126 5.48 -2.82 4.33
N GLY A 127 5.42 -3.98 4.98
CA GLY A 127 5.29 -5.27 4.31
C GLY A 127 6.38 -6.27 4.70
N THR A 128 6.42 -7.38 3.98
CA THR A 128 7.43 -8.44 4.14
C THR A 128 8.54 -8.25 3.13
N HIS A 129 9.77 -8.14 3.64
CA HIS A 129 10.98 -7.99 2.83
C HIS A 129 11.82 -9.26 2.95
N GLN A 130 12.16 -9.84 1.80
CA GLN A 130 12.89 -11.09 1.71
C GLN A 130 14.35 -10.85 1.41
N TYR A 131 15.21 -11.56 2.12
CA TYR A 131 16.66 -11.51 1.97
C TYR A 131 17.16 -12.91 1.68
N GLU A 132 17.30 -13.23 0.39
CA GLU A 132 17.99 -14.42 -0.07
C GLU A 132 19.45 -14.33 0.36
N ILE A 133 19.94 -15.32 1.11
CA ILE A 133 21.32 -15.37 1.57
C ILE A 133 22.20 -15.98 0.47
N ALA A 134 23.25 -15.27 0.10
CA ALA A 134 24.21 -15.78 -0.89
C ALA A 134 24.73 -17.17 -0.50
N ALA A 135 24.77 -18.09 -1.46
CA ALA A 135 25.03 -19.52 -1.23
C ALA A 135 26.27 -19.80 -0.37
N ASP A 136 27.35 -19.03 -0.57
CA ASP A 136 28.61 -19.17 0.17
C ASP A 136 28.52 -18.72 1.64
N ASN A 137 27.37 -18.14 2.05
CA ASN A 137 27.18 -17.59 3.40
C ASN A 137 26.01 -18.23 4.14
N GLN A 138 25.46 -19.32 3.65
CA GLN A 138 24.31 -20.03 4.23
C GLN A 138 24.66 -20.98 5.39
N ALA A 139 25.94 -21.32 5.56
CA ALA A 139 26.39 -22.37 6.46
C ALA A 139 25.87 -22.22 7.91
N ALA A 140 25.56 -23.35 8.54
CA ALA A 140 25.20 -23.44 9.94
C ALA A 140 26.22 -22.71 10.84
N ASN A 141 25.78 -22.21 11.99
CA ASN A 141 26.57 -21.45 12.95
C ASN A 141 27.08 -20.07 12.46
N THR A 142 26.58 -19.61 11.32
CA THR A 142 26.85 -18.23 10.82
C THR A 142 26.06 -17.22 11.67
N VAL A 143 26.72 -16.10 12.04
CA VAL A 143 26.06 -14.95 12.66
C VAL A 143 25.61 -13.98 11.59
N TYR A 144 24.31 -13.79 11.44
CA TYR A 144 23.71 -12.83 10.55
C TYR A 144 23.40 -11.54 11.27
N THR A 145 23.69 -10.41 10.64
CA THR A 145 23.45 -9.06 11.15
C THR A 145 22.50 -8.33 10.24
N ILE A 146 21.33 -7.95 10.75
CA ILE A 146 20.41 -7.02 10.09
C ILE A 146 20.93 -5.62 10.37
N LYS A 147 21.41 -4.89 9.35
CA LYS A 147 22.03 -3.58 9.52
C LYS A 147 21.33 -2.50 8.71
N VAL A 148 21.10 -1.35 9.33
CA VAL A 148 20.63 -0.12 8.67
C VAL A 148 21.81 0.51 7.91
N THR A 149 21.60 0.78 6.62
CA THR A 149 22.65 1.24 5.70
C THR A 149 22.60 2.74 5.40
N ASN A 150 21.54 3.44 5.82
CA ASN A 150 21.40 4.89 5.67
C ASN A 150 21.01 5.60 7.00
N ALA A 151 20.90 6.94 6.98
CA ALA A 151 20.67 7.76 8.16
C ALA A 151 19.20 7.81 8.65
N ASN A 152 18.37 6.81 8.30
CA ASN A 152 16.97 6.74 8.73
C ASN A 152 16.76 5.69 9.83
N ASN A 153 15.61 5.73 10.50
CA ASN A 153 15.23 4.72 11.47
C ASN A 153 14.51 3.57 10.76
N ASP A 154 14.72 2.37 11.26
CA ASP A 154 14.01 1.17 10.84
C ASP A 154 12.99 0.72 11.89
N GLN A 155 12.02 -0.07 11.45
CA GLN A 155 11.03 -0.71 12.31
C GLN A 155 10.84 -2.15 11.87
N ILE A 156 11.02 -3.08 12.80
CA ILE A 156 10.84 -4.52 12.58
C ILE A 156 9.82 -5.08 13.55
N GLN A 157 8.79 -5.73 13.04
CA GLN A 157 7.77 -6.39 13.84
C GLN A 157 8.06 -7.89 14.02
N LYS A 158 8.55 -8.55 12.95
CA LYS A 158 8.93 -9.97 12.97
C LYS A 158 10.14 -10.23 12.09
N ILE A 159 10.89 -11.27 12.45
CA ILE A 159 11.96 -11.84 11.63
C ILE A 159 11.68 -13.34 11.51
N LEU A 160 11.66 -13.85 10.27
CA LEU A 160 11.44 -15.25 9.95
C LEU A 160 12.71 -15.83 9.36
N ILE A 161 13.22 -16.92 9.93
CA ILE A 161 14.43 -17.58 9.47
C ILE A 161 14.05 -18.85 8.73
N TRP A 162 14.54 -19.02 7.53
CA TRP A 162 14.26 -20.17 6.68
C TRP A 162 15.49 -21.03 6.50
N LYS A 163 15.36 -22.29 6.86
CA LYS A 163 16.36 -23.32 6.64
C LYS A 163 16.51 -23.58 5.13
N LYS A 164 17.70 -23.92 4.70
CA LYS A 164 18.01 -24.30 3.32
C LYS A 164 17.10 -25.43 2.83
N GLY A 165 16.45 -25.19 1.69
CA GLY A 165 15.46 -26.10 1.09
C GLY A 165 14.07 -26.03 1.72
N SER A 166 13.83 -25.19 2.75
CA SER A 166 12.51 -25.01 3.36
C SER A 166 11.80 -23.73 2.93
N ALA A 167 12.54 -22.76 2.41
CA ALA A 167 11.95 -21.50 1.96
C ALA A 167 11.06 -21.73 0.75
N LYS A 168 9.74 -21.53 0.91
CA LYS A 168 8.86 -21.48 -0.24
C LYS A 168 9.25 -20.27 -1.09
N PRO A 169 9.35 -20.43 -2.42
CA PRO A 169 9.25 -19.27 -3.29
C PRO A 169 7.96 -18.52 -2.91
N ILE A 170 8.04 -17.23 -2.63
CA ILE A 170 6.81 -16.47 -2.55
C ILE A 170 6.33 -16.35 -4.00
N GLU A 171 5.35 -17.16 -4.34
CA GLU A 171 4.57 -16.88 -5.53
C GLU A 171 3.85 -15.57 -5.29
N THR A 172 4.28 -14.52 -5.98
CA THR A 172 3.56 -13.25 -5.94
C THR A 172 2.13 -13.53 -6.40
N LYS A 173 1.16 -13.37 -5.51
CA LYS A 173 -0.26 -13.62 -5.80
C LYS A 173 -0.66 -12.85 -7.06
N LYS A 174 -1.28 -13.52 -8.02
CA LYS A 174 -1.89 -12.86 -9.18
C LYS A 174 -3.35 -12.54 -8.85
N VAL A 175 -3.77 -11.34 -9.20
CA VAL A 175 -5.14 -10.85 -9.03
C VAL A 175 -5.63 -10.16 -10.30
N ASP A 176 -6.91 -10.28 -10.61
CA ASP A 176 -7.45 -9.99 -11.93
C ASP A 176 -8.05 -8.59 -12.07
N ASN A 177 -8.15 -7.81 -10.97
CA ASN A 177 -8.77 -6.48 -10.98
C ASN A 177 -8.41 -5.68 -9.72
N ILE A 178 -8.77 -4.41 -9.70
CA ILE A 178 -8.47 -3.47 -8.61
C ILE A 178 -9.13 -3.92 -7.28
N ALA A 179 -10.38 -4.40 -7.29
CA ALA A 179 -11.02 -4.87 -6.06
C ALA A 179 -10.29 -6.05 -5.44
N ALA A 180 -9.87 -7.03 -6.26
CA ALA A 180 -9.08 -8.18 -5.81
C ALA A 180 -7.69 -7.76 -5.31
N PHE A 181 -7.08 -6.71 -5.90
CA PHE A 181 -5.82 -6.16 -5.43
C PHE A 181 -5.98 -5.49 -4.06
N LYS A 182 -7.03 -4.69 -3.86
CA LYS A 182 -7.34 -4.13 -2.53
C LYS A 182 -7.60 -5.21 -1.48
N ALA A 183 -8.23 -6.31 -1.87
CA ALA A 183 -8.56 -7.43 -0.97
C ALA A 183 -7.34 -8.24 -0.50
N ILE A 184 -6.13 -8.06 -1.08
CA ILE A 184 -4.92 -8.69 -0.53
C ILE A 184 -4.53 -8.14 0.84
N GLY A 185 -5.03 -6.96 1.19
CA GLY A 185 -4.75 -6.26 2.44
C GLY A 185 -3.48 -5.42 2.38
N VAL A 186 -3.49 -4.35 3.18
CA VAL A 186 -2.43 -3.33 3.24
C VAL A 186 -1.07 -3.95 3.56
N GLY A 187 -0.04 -3.54 2.82
CA GLY A 187 1.36 -4.01 2.95
C GLY A 187 1.67 -5.29 2.19
N ASN A 188 0.68 -5.96 1.63
CA ASN A 188 0.91 -7.17 0.84
C ASN A 188 1.20 -6.83 -0.63
N LYS A 189 1.91 -7.74 -1.30
CA LYS A 189 2.34 -7.62 -2.70
C LYS A 189 1.55 -8.57 -3.58
N ALA A 190 1.20 -8.12 -4.79
CA ALA A 190 0.59 -8.95 -5.82
C ALA A 190 0.95 -8.47 -7.22
N ILE A 191 0.73 -9.32 -8.20
CA ILE A 191 0.69 -8.96 -9.62
C ILE A 191 -0.77 -8.64 -9.95
N LEU A 192 -1.07 -7.35 -10.12
CA LEU A 192 -2.37 -6.87 -10.56
C LEU A 192 -2.46 -6.97 -12.08
N THR A 193 -3.47 -7.65 -12.60
CA THR A 193 -3.84 -7.62 -14.01
C THR A 193 -4.87 -6.53 -14.25
N LEU A 194 -4.51 -5.52 -15.02
CA LEU A 194 -5.42 -4.47 -15.46
C LEU A 194 -6.11 -4.89 -16.77
N LYS A 195 -7.43 -4.74 -16.82
CA LYS A 195 -8.27 -4.96 -18.01
C LYS A 195 -9.11 -3.71 -18.25
N ASN A 196 -8.76 -2.97 -19.30
CA ASN A 196 -9.41 -1.71 -19.64
C ASN A 196 -9.49 -0.70 -18.49
N ALA A 197 -8.49 -0.69 -17.60
CA ALA A 197 -8.42 0.30 -16.56
C ALA A 197 -8.16 1.68 -17.17
N GLN A 198 -9.01 2.66 -16.85
CA GLN A 198 -8.91 4.00 -17.41
C GLN A 198 -8.23 4.98 -16.45
N VAL A 199 -7.29 5.74 -16.97
CA VAL A 199 -6.68 6.86 -16.26
C VAL A 199 -7.70 7.98 -16.15
N GLN A 200 -8.13 8.28 -14.93
CA GLN A 200 -9.10 9.32 -14.63
C GLN A 200 -8.46 10.71 -14.58
N TYR A 201 -7.32 10.81 -13.91
CA TYR A 201 -6.57 12.05 -13.76
C TYR A 201 -5.11 11.76 -13.40
N VAL A 202 -4.23 12.71 -13.72
CA VAL A 202 -2.81 12.66 -13.37
C VAL A 202 -2.45 13.95 -12.63
N GLY A 203 -2.08 13.80 -11.37
CA GLY A 203 -1.58 14.87 -10.49
C GLY A 203 -0.06 14.79 -10.32
N THR A 204 0.47 15.62 -9.42
CA THR A 204 1.89 15.55 -9.04
C THR A 204 2.13 14.37 -8.12
N GLY A 205 2.67 13.27 -8.67
CA GLY A 205 2.95 12.03 -7.94
C GLY A 205 1.77 11.07 -7.83
N ASP A 206 0.59 11.44 -8.33
CA ASP A 206 -0.63 10.65 -8.27
C ASP A 206 -1.10 10.29 -9.69
N ILE A 207 -1.50 9.05 -9.94
CA ILE A 207 -2.17 8.62 -11.18
C ILE A 207 -3.42 7.83 -10.77
N TYR A 208 -4.57 8.47 -10.86
CA TYR A 208 -5.86 7.86 -10.51
C TYR A 208 -6.37 7.00 -11.64
N ILE A 209 -6.52 5.71 -11.40
CA ILE A 209 -7.06 4.75 -12.37
C ILE A 209 -8.30 4.05 -11.84
N VAL A 210 -9.19 3.66 -12.74
CA VAL A 210 -10.44 2.95 -12.44
C VAL A 210 -10.63 1.82 -13.44
N ASP A 211 -10.97 0.64 -12.95
CA ASP A 211 -11.55 -0.46 -13.73
C ASP A 211 -13.04 -0.64 -13.38
N GLU A 212 -13.66 -1.70 -13.89
CA GLU A 212 -15.08 -2.01 -13.61
C GLU A 212 -15.35 -2.32 -12.13
N THR A 213 -14.31 -2.61 -11.34
CA THR A 213 -14.42 -3.08 -9.95
C THR A 213 -14.09 -2.00 -8.92
N GLY A 214 -13.49 -0.88 -9.34
CA GLY A 214 -13.18 0.24 -8.46
C GLY A 214 -12.00 1.07 -8.90
N GLY A 215 -11.57 1.98 -8.03
CA GLY A 215 -10.44 2.86 -8.29
C GLY A 215 -9.28 2.64 -7.33
N ILE A 216 -8.08 3.06 -7.78
CA ILE A 216 -6.83 3.05 -7.02
C ILE A 216 -5.91 4.17 -7.51
N ASP A 217 -5.10 4.72 -6.63
CA ASP A 217 -4.05 5.68 -6.96
C ASP A 217 -2.71 4.95 -7.15
N ILE A 218 -2.07 5.13 -8.29
CA ILE A 218 -0.67 4.72 -8.52
C ILE A 218 0.21 5.84 -7.98
N TYR A 219 0.71 5.67 -6.76
CA TYR A 219 1.38 6.72 -6.01
C TYR A 219 2.90 6.70 -6.16
N GLN A 220 3.49 7.90 -6.38
CA GLN A 220 4.94 8.15 -6.47
C GLN A 220 5.70 7.14 -7.33
N SER A 221 5.13 6.76 -8.48
CA SER A 221 5.75 5.85 -9.42
C SER A 221 6.61 6.59 -10.47
N SER A 222 7.47 5.84 -11.15
CA SER A 222 8.16 6.29 -12.37
C SER A 222 7.30 6.15 -13.63
N LEU A 223 6.07 5.63 -13.50
CA LEU A 223 5.15 5.47 -14.62
C LEU A 223 4.62 6.84 -15.06
N SER A 224 4.38 6.98 -16.35
CA SER A 224 3.87 8.22 -16.95
C SER A 224 2.72 7.90 -17.88
N TYR A 225 1.53 8.35 -17.50
CA TYR A 225 0.31 8.22 -18.27
C TYR A 225 -0.37 9.57 -18.48
N LYS A 226 -1.43 9.60 -19.32
CA LYS A 226 -2.28 10.77 -19.54
C LYS A 226 -3.73 10.42 -19.18
N ALA A 227 -4.48 11.41 -18.72
CA ALA A 227 -5.92 11.24 -18.49
C ALA A 227 -6.61 10.73 -19.76
N GLY A 228 -7.52 9.79 -19.59
CA GLY A 228 -8.24 9.12 -20.65
C GLY A 228 -7.58 7.84 -21.18
N GLN A 229 -6.27 7.65 -21.01
CA GLN A 229 -5.62 6.43 -21.48
C GLN A 229 -6.19 5.17 -20.83
N ILE A 230 -6.23 4.09 -21.63
CA ILE A 230 -6.71 2.77 -21.23
C ILE A 230 -5.49 1.86 -21.03
N LEU A 231 -5.41 1.24 -19.87
CA LEU A 231 -4.31 0.40 -19.42
C LEU A 231 -4.73 -1.09 -19.45
N ASN A 232 -3.93 -1.91 -20.11
CA ASN A 232 -4.09 -3.36 -20.16
C ASN A 232 -2.74 -4.03 -19.91
N GLY A 233 -2.69 -5.05 -19.05
CA GLY A 233 -1.45 -5.76 -18.75
C GLY A 233 -1.27 -5.97 -17.26
N THR A 234 -0.02 -6.04 -16.77
CA THR A 234 0.26 -6.40 -15.39
C THR A 234 1.16 -5.38 -14.69
N ILE A 235 0.89 -5.15 -13.42
CA ILE A 235 1.74 -4.38 -12.50
C ILE A 235 2.01 -5.22 -11.25
N GLU A 236 3.27 -5.46 -10.94
CA GLU A 236 3.69 -6.06 -9.68
C GLU A 236 3.99 -4.97 -8.67
N ALA A 237 3.19 -4.88 -7.62
CA ALA A 237 3.24 -3.81 -6.65
C ALA A 237 2.70 -4.22 -5.29
N SER A 238 2.86 -3.34 -4.29
CA SER A 238 2.23 -3.50 -2.97
C SER A 238 0.95 -2.66 -2.89
N TYR A 239 -0.07 -3.20 -2.20
CA TYR A 239 -1.24 -2.43 -1.83
C TYR A 239 -0.97 -1.65 -0.54
N ASP A 240 -1.34 -0.38 -0.50
CA ASP A 240 -1.35 0.46 0.70
C ASP A 240 -2.62 1.34 0.76
N GLU A 241 -2.82 1.98 1.89
CA GLU A 241 -3.84 3.00 2.09
C GLU A 241 -3.24 4.23 2.77
N PHE A 242 -3.31 5.36 2.09
CA PHE A 242 -3.03 6.65 2.74
C PHE A 242 -4.33 7.30 3.19
N LYS A 243 -4.58 7.32 4.50
CA LYS A 243 -5.78 7.96 5.05
C LYS A 243 -7.11 7.45 4.45
N LYS A 244 -7.18 6.18 4.08
CA LYS A 244 -8.28 5.50 3.38
C LYS A 244 -8.28 5.64 1.85
N LEU A 245 -7.43 6.44 1.26
CA LEU A 245 -7.21 6.41 -0.17
C LEU A 245 -6.47 5.11 -0.53
N PRO A 246 -7.03 4.25 -1.39
CA PRO A 246 -6.33 3.04 -1.83
C PRO A 246 -5.18 3.40 -2.76
N GLU A 247 -4.00 2.87 -2.46
CA GLU A 247 -2.77 3.15 -3.20
C GLU A 247 -2.08 1.87 -3.70
N LEU A 248 -1.53 1.96 -4.91
CA LEU A 248 -0.60 1.01 -5.49
C LEU A 248 0.79 1.62 -5.39
N VAL A 249 1.66 1.00 -4.59
CA VAL A 249 2.99 1.52 -4.25
C VAL A 249 4.08 0.48 -4.47
N ASN A 250 5.35 0.89 -4.41
CA ASN A 250 6.51 -0.01 -4.50
C ASN A 250 6.47 -0.91 -5.74
N ILE A 251 6.29 -0.30 -6.91
CA ILE A 251 6.21 -1.03 -8.19
C ILE A 251 7.54 -1.76 -8.44
N ALA A 252 7.49 -3.08 -8.51
CA ALA A 252 8.65 -3.93 -8.79
C ALA A 252 8.79 -4.25 -10.28
N ALA A 253 7.67 -4.40 -11.00
CA ALA A 253 7.63 -4.64 -12.44
C ALA A 253 6.32 -4.12 -13.04
N SER A 254 6.37 -3.73 -14.32
CA SER A 254 5.20 -3.28 -15.07
C SER A 254 5.33 -3.71 -16.53
N ASP A 255 4.29 -4.38 -17.04
CA ASP A 255 4.11 -4.71 -18.45
C ASP A 255 2.71 -4.26 -18.88
N ILE A 256 2.59 -2.97 -19.18
CA ILE A 256 1.32 -2.31 -19.52
C ILE A 256 1.32 -1.86 -20.96
N LYS A 257 0.31 -2.30 -21.68
CA LYS A 257 -0.07 -1.77 -23.00
C LYS A 257 -1.02 -0.62 -22.80
N VAL A 258 -0.69 0.51 -23.40
CA VAL A 258 -1.46 1.75 -23.31
C VAL A 258 -2.15 2.01 -24.64
N THR A 259 -3.42 2.33 -24.62
CA THR A 259 -4.17 2.83 -25.78
C THR A 259 -4.80 4.18 -25.42
N ASP A 260 -4.94 5.05 -26.40
CA ASP A 260 -5.59 6.34 -26.19
C ASP A 260 -7.11 6.15 -25.98
N GLY A 261 -7.69 6.99 -25.16
CA GLY A 261 -9.10 7.06 -24.85
C GLY A 261 -9.51 8.43 -24.36
N ILE A 262 -10.78 8.62 -24.09
CA ILE A 262 -11.33 9.87 -23.57
C ILE A 262 -12.01 9.57 -22.25
N VAL A 263 -11.55 10.23 -21.17
CA VAL A 263 -12.24 10.15 -19.87
C VAL A 263 -13.42 11.13 -19.87
N LYS A 264 -14.57 10.65 -19.39
CA LYS A 264 -15.74 11.48 -19.11
C LYS A 264 -16.05 11.36 -17.62
N PRO A 265 -16.31 12.48 -16.94
CA PRO A 265 -16.72 12.41 -15.53
C PRO A 265 -18.03 11.65 -15.39
N PHE A 266 -18.14 10.88 -14.30
CA PHE A 266 -19.40 10.28 -13.89
C PHE A 266 -20.29 11.38 -13.27
N GLU A 267 -21.52 11.54 -13.75
CA GLU A 267 -22.50 12.42 -13.09
C GLU A 267 -23.07 11.69 -11.89
N MET A 268 -22.95 12.27 -10.70
CA MET A 268 -23.41 11.67 -9.42
C MET A 268 -24.06 12.73 -8.54
N THR A 269 -24.97 12.31 -7.66
CA THR A 269 -25.37 13.14 -6.52
C THR A 269 -24.24 13.25 -5.51
N VAL A 270 -24.33 14.19 -4.56
CA VAL A 270 -23.35 14.33 -3.48
C VAL A 270 -23.27 13.06 -2.64
N GLU A 271 -24.42 12.46 -2.30
CA GLU A 271 -24.51 11.24 -1.47
C GLU A 271 -23.93 10.02 -2.17
N GLU A 272 -24.11 9.91 -3.49
CA GLU A 272 -23.49 8.82 -4.27
C GLU A 272 -21.98 9.00 -4.34
N ALA A 273 -21.53 10.21 -4.67
CA ALA A 273 -20.12 10.52 -4.78
C ALA A 273 -19.37 10.37 -3.45
N ALA A 274 -20.03 10.60 -2.31
CA ALA A 274 -19.46 10.50 -0.96
C ALA A 274 -19.24 9.06 -0.49
N LYS A 275 -19.58 8.03 -1.29
CA LYS A 275 -19.32 6.64 -0.92
C LYS A 275 -17.85 6.26 -1.18
N GLN A 276 -17.24 5.53 -0.23
CA GLN A 276 -15.87 5.04 -0.30
C GLN A 276 -15.57 4.24 -1.59
N GLU A 277 -16.55 3.54 -2.14
CA GLU A 277 -16.42 2.74 -3.37
C GLU A 277 -16.15 3.58 -4.62
N ASN A 278 -16.43 4.90 -4.55
CA ASN A 278 -16.19 5.85 -5.63
C ASN A 278 -14.79 6.50 -5.57
N ALA A 279 -13.93 6.07 -4.65
CA ALA A 279 -12.55 6.54 -4.57
C ALA A 279 -11.85 6.48 -5.94
N CYS A 280 -11.05 7.50 -6.24
CA CYS A 280 -10.27 7.67 -7.48
C CYS A 280 -11.09 7.91 -8.76
N LYS A 281 -12.43 7.93 -8.71
CA LYS A 281 -13.26 8.27 -9.87
C LYS A 281 -13.25 9.77 -10.14
N LEU A 282 -13.22 10.12 -11.41
CA LEU A 282 -13.50 11.48 -11.85
C LEU A 282 -15.02 11.67 -11.92
N VAL A 283 -15.58 12.55 -11.10
CA VAL A 283 -17.02 12.78 -11.03
C VAL A 283 -17.38 14.23 -11.26
N THR A 284 -18.61 14.49 -11.71
CA THR A 284 -19.24 15.81 -11.68
C THR A 284 -20.46 15.75 -10.75
N ILE A 285 -20.46 16.61 -9.73
CA ILE A 285 -21.63 16.95 -8.94
C ILE A 285 -22.16 18.30 -9.38
N LYS A 286 -23.46 18.39 -9.57
CA LYS A 286 -24.11 19.57 -10.14
C LYS A 286 -24.90 20.35 -9.08
N ASP A 287 -25.05 21.64 -9.35
CA ASP A 287 -25.98 22.52 -8.65
C ASP A 287 -25.72 22.64 -7.14
N VAL A 288 -24.43 22.70 -6.75
CA VAL A 288 -23.99 22.73 -5.36
C VAL A 288 -23.63 24.15 -4.93
N THR A 289 -24.32 24.65 -3.90
CA THR A 289 -23.92 25.87 -3.18
C THR A 289 -23.13 25.47 -1.93
N LEU A 290 -21.87 25.88 -1.84
CA LEU A 290 -20.99 25.47 -0.76
C LEU A 290 -21.35 26.08 0.59
N VAL A 291 -21.16 25.31 1.65
CA VAL A 291 -21.22 25.74 3.04
C VAL A 291 -19.82 25.92 3.59
N LYS A 292 -19.53 27.10 4.13
CA LYS A 292 -18.27 27.41 4.78
C LYS A 292 -18.27 26.93 6.21
N ALA A 293 -17.22 26.23 6.65
CA ALA A 293 -16.99 25.88 8.04
C ALA A 293 -15.56 26.26 8.48
N VAL A 294 -15.42 26.73 9.72
CA VAL A 294 -14.11 27.00 10.33
C VAL A 294 -13.80 25.86 11.29
N GLU A 295 -12.68 25.17 11.05
CA GLU A 295 -12.22 24.03 11.85
C GLU A 295 -10.79 24.30 12.32
N GLY A 296 -10.65 24.72 13.56
CA GLY A 296 -9.38 25.22 14.11
C GLY A 296 -8.93 26.48 13.37
N GLU A 297 -7.74 26.46 12.79
CA GLU A 297 -7.15 27.55 12.01
C GLU A 297 -7.54 27.51 10.51
N TYR A 298 -8.27 26.46 10.08
CA TYR A 298 -8.57 26.21 8.67
C TYR A 298 -10.00 26.59 8.32
N THR A 299 -10.16 27.19 7.15
CA THR A 299 -11.47 27.39 6.53
C THR A 299 -11.70 26.28 5.50
N ASN A 300 -12.72 25.48 5.72
CA ASN A 300 -13.11 24.38 4.85
C ASN A 300 -14.44 24.70 4.16
N TYR A 301 -14.69 24.07 3.02
CA TYR A 301 -15.90 24.22 2.23
C TYR A 301 -16.51 22.85 1.98
N TYR A 302 -17.80 22.72 2.24
CA TYR A 302 -18.56 21.47 2.17
C TYR A 302 -19.74 21.63 1.22
N THR A 303 -20.22 20.51 0.70
CA THR A 303 -21.37 20.46 -0.21
C THR A 303 -22.69 20.78 0.50
N ASP A 304 -22.75 20.64 1.82
CA ASP A 304 -23.94 20.82 2.66
C ASP A 304 -23.56 21.10 4.13
N ALA A 305 -24.57 21.38 4.96
CA ALA A 305 -24.39 21.65 6.40
C ALA A 305 -24.00 20.41 7.21
N GLU A 306 -24.36 19.23 6.75
CA GLU A 306 -24.04 17.92 7.32
C GLU A 306 -22.58 17.54 7.06
N LYS A 307 -21.88 18.29 6.20
CA LYS A 307 -20.48 18.06 5.79
C LYS A 307 -20.29 16.73 5.06
N THR A 308 -21.23 16.35 4.23
CA THR A 308 -21.25 15.09 3.48
C THR A 308 -19.98 14.93 2.64
N MET A 309 -19.55 15.99 1.95
CA MET A 309 -18.32 15.98 1.15
C MET A 309 -17.59 17.33 1.27
N GLN A 310 -16.27 17.27 1.44
CA GLN A 310 -15.42 18.46 1.41
C GLN A 310 -14.95 18.74 -0.01
N ILE A 311 -15.01 20.02 -0.45
CA ILE A 311 -14.37 20.48 -1.68
C ILE A 311 -12.97 20.97 -1.33
N PHE A 312 -11.94 20.27 -1.81
CA PHE A 312 -10.55 20.52 -1.44
C PHE A 312 -9.68 20.74 -2.68
N ASP A 313 -9.06 21.91 -2.81
CA ASP A 313 -8.19 22.25 -3.97
C ASP A 313 -6.81 21.56 -3.86
N LYS A 314 -6.80 20.21 -3.88
CA LYS A 314 -5.58 19.39 -3.84
C LYS A 314 -4.61 19.75 -4.98
N PHE A 315 -5.15 20.04 -6.15
CA PHE A 315 -4.35 20.27 -7.36
C PHE A 315 -3.96 21.72 -7.57
N LYS A 316 -4.29 22.59 -6.59
CA LYS A 316 -3.90 24.02 -6.58
C LYS A 316 -4.33 24.78 -7.83
N LEU A 317 -5.57 24.59 -8.24
CA LEU A 317 -6.18 25.31 -9.36
C LEU A 317 -6.34 26.80 -9.07
N GLY A 318 -6.35 27.20 -7.77
CA GLY A 318 -6.39 28.58 -7.36
C GLY A 318 -7.76 29.26 -7.54
N TYR A 319 -8.84 28.49 -7.71
CA TYR A 319 -10.19 29.05 -7.76
C TYR A 319 -10.64 29.50 -6.36
N LYS A 320 -11.58 30.45 -6.32
CA LYS A 320 -12.22 30.86 -5.06
C LYS A 320 -13.51 30.08 -4.86
N PRO A 321 -13.65 29.35 -3.73
CA PRO A 321 -14.91 28.68 -3.41
C PRO A 321 -16.09 29.67 -3.35
N ASN A 322 -17.20 29.30 -3.96
CA ASN A 322 -18.41 30.15 -4.03
C ASN A 322 -19.46 29.61 -3.06
N THR A 323 -19.92 30.46 -2.14
CA THR A 323 -20.96 30.13 -1.14
C THR A 323 -22.30 30.84 -1.41
N GLU A 324 -22.41 31.57 -2.53
CA GLU A 324 -23.59 32.37 -2.86
C GLU A 324 -24.39 31.82 -4.04
N THR A 325 -23.67 31.17 -4.97
CA THR A 325 -24.27 30.68 -6.23
C THR A 325 -23.99 29.19 -6.38
N ALA A 326 -24.96 28.46 -6.88
CA ALA A 326 -24.80 27.05 -7.20
C ALA A 326 -23.82 26.86 -8.36
N MET A 327 -22.90 25.94 -8.19
CA MET A 327 -21.82 25.61 -9.12
C MET A 327 -21.78 24.12 -9.41
N ASP A 328 -21.26 23.74 -10.57
CA ASP A 328 -20.91 22.37 -10.91
C ASP A 328 -19.43 22.13 -10.59
N TYR A 329 -19.15 21.06 -9.87
CA TYR A 329 -17.80 20.67 -9.45
C TYR A 329 -17.41 19.37 -10.12
N THR A 330 -16.32 19.38 -10.89
CA THR A 330 -15.73 18.18 -11.51
C THR A 330 -14.37 17.90 -10.89
N GLY A 331 -14.21 16.71 -10.33
CA GLY A 331 -12.98 16.36 -9.60
C GLY A 331 -12.86 14.88 -9.27
N ILE A 332 -11.74 14.53 -8.65
CA ILE A 332 -11.45 13.18 -8.17
C ILE A 332 -11.99 13.00 -6.75
N ILE A 333 -12.65 11.87 -6.52
CA ILE A 333 -13.09 11.47 -5.17
C ILE A 333 -11.89 10.92 -4.40
N ILE A 334 -11.59 11.55 -3.27
CA ILE A 334 -10.47 11.21 -2.39
C ILE A 334 -10.98 10.97 -0.97
N PRO A 335 -10.97 9.72 -0.50
CA PRO A 335 -11.16 9.43 0.92
C PRO A 335 -10.01 10.00 1.75
N PHE A 336 -10.32 10.67 2.86
CA PHE A 336 -9.34 11.20 3.78
C PHE A 336 -9.78 11.01 5.24
N ASN A 337 -9.28 9.96 5.91
CA ASN A 337 -9.71 9.51 7.23
C ASN A 337 -11.22 9.20 7.27
N THR A 338 -11.99 10.04 7.96
CA THR A 338 -13.45 9.92 8.07
C THR A 338 -14.22 10.79 7.09
N LYS A 339 -13.51 11.58 6.28
CA LYS A 339 -14.09 12.51 5.29
C LYS A 339 -13.97 11.93 3.89
N ILE A 340 -14.86 12.36 3.03
CA ILE A 340 -14.69 12.22 1.57
C ILE A 340 -14.45 13.62 1.01
N GLU A 341 -13.42 13.73 0.18
CA GLU A 341 -13.07 14.95 -0.51
C GLU A 341 -13.36 14.81 -2.01
N LEU A 342 -13.90 15.84 -2.62
CA LEU A 342 -13.82 16.02 -4.06
C LEU A 342 -12.70 17.01 -4.31
N ALA A 343 -11.66 16.56 -5.05
CA ALA A 343 -10.54 17.37 -5.46
C ALA A 343 -10.80 17.87 -6.90
N PRO A 344 -11.20 19.12 -7.11
CA PRO A 344 -11.47 19.63 -8.45
C PRO A 344 -10.27 19.50 -9.38
N THR A 345 -10.53 19.05 -10.62
CA THR A 345 -9.53 18.90 -11.68
C THR A 345 -9.60 20.04 -12.70
N ILE A 346 -10.69 20.78 -12.68
CA ILE A 346 -10.93 22.02 -13.42
C ILE A 346 -11.61 23.03 -12.50
N ALA A 347 -11.52 24.32 -12.83
CA ALA A 347 -12.24 25.35 -12.09
C ALA A 347 -13.75 25.09 -12.16
N PRO A 348 -14.50 25.26 -11.04
CA PRO A 348 -15.96 25.07 -11.02
C PRO A 348 -16.65 26.02 -12.00
N THR A 349 -17.76 25.55 -12.58
CA THR A 349 -18.57 26.33 -13.53
C THR A 349 -19.93 26.65 -12.93
N THR A 350 -20.53 27.78 -13.35
CA THR A 350 -21.90 28.11 -12.91
C THR A 350 -22.87 27.04 -13.40
N SER A 351 -23.74 26.56 -12.50
CA SER A 351 -24.73 25.55 -12.87
C SER A 351 -25.72 26.11 -13.90
N THR A 352 -25.96 25.33 -14.96
CA THR A 352 -26.90 25.71 -16.02
C THR A 352 -28.32 25.17 -15.81
N THR A 353 -28.52 24.37 -14.74
CA THR A 353 -29.83 23.73 -14.47
C THR A 353 -30.92 24.70 -14.01
N GLY A 354 -30.57 25.95 -13.63
CA GLY A 354 -31.51 26.97 -13.19
C GLY A 354 -32.13 27.86 -14.31
N ILE A 355 -31.73 27.70 -15.59
CA ILE A 355 -32.10 28.65 -16.66
C ILE A 355 -33.15 28.13 -17.67
N THR A 356 -33.67 26.90 -17.50
CA THR A 356 -34.58 26.31 -18.51
C THR A 356 -36.08 26.70 -18.38
N ASN A 357 -36.45 27.66 -17.54
CA ASN A 357 -37.87 28.00 -17.36
C ASN A 357 -38.27 29.46 -17.60
N ILE A 358 -37.53 30.27 -18.40
CA ILE A 358 -37.94 31.67 -18.67
C ILE A 358 -38.31 31.94 -20.14
N THR A 359 -38.43 30.96 -21.00
CA THR A 359 -38.71 31.25 -22.43
C THR A 359 -40.02 30.70 -23.02
N THR A 360 -40.95 30.23 -22.22
CA THR A 360 -42.25 29.73 -22.76
C THR A 360 -43.47 30.63 -22.47
N ASP A 361 -43.37 31.61 -21.59
CA ASP A 361 -44.52 32.44 -21.28
C ASP A 361 -44.59 33.80 -21.99
N GLU A 362 -43.48 34.28 -22.61
CA GLU A 362 -43.54 35.53 -23.39
C GLU A 362 -43.92 35.35 -24.87
N ALA A 363 -43.72 34.14 -25.41
CA ALA A 363 -44.10 33.83 -26.80
C ALA A 363 -45.62 33.62 -26.98
N ALA A 364 -46.36 33.39 -25.91
CA ALA A 364 -47.82 33.19 -25.97
C ALA A 364 -48.65 34.47 -25.85
N LYS A 365 -48.03 35.64 -25.61
CA LYS A 365 -48.74 36.93 -25.49
C LYS A 365 -48.76 37.80 -26.75
N ASN A 366 -48.07 37.38 -27.80
CA ASN A 366 -48.01 38.18 -29.07
C ASN A 366 -48.38 37.37 -30.32
N ALA A 367 -49.44 36.52 -30.24
CA ALA A 367 -50.07 35.99 -31.46
C ALA A 367 -51.32 36.85 -31.77
N PRO A 368 -51.49 37.33 -33.02
CA PRO A 368 -52.57 38.19 -33.44
C PRO A 368 -53.93 37.55 -33.45
#